data_bd8aa03cc464479c0275463e3f282d26
#
_entry.id   bd8aa03cc464479c0275463e3f282d26
#
_cell.length_a   1.000
_cell.length_b   1.000
_cell.length_c   1.000
_cell.angle_alpha   90.00
_cell.angle_beta   90.00
_cell.angle_gamma   90.00
#
_symmetry.space_group_name_H-M   'P 1'
#
loop_
_entity.id
_entity.type
_entity.pdbx_description
1 polymer ?
#
loop_
_entity_poly.entity_id
_entity_poly.type
_entity_poly.pdbx_seq_one_letter_code
_entity_poly.pdbx_strand_id
1 'polypeptide(L)'
;RDLVRSRGLGDVYKRQLTKTGKEYANVMLADKTGQIDSKIWDLNSGGIAEFDVNDYVAVTGQVTSYNGALQFKIERARIASENEYVAADYVPSSRYNIDNMFAELMKYVDSVKNAYMKQLLYSFFKDEAFAKKFKCVSAAKTVHHGFAGGLLEHSLSVTRLCEKMSSNYDFLNRDLLITCAMLHDVGKVKELSEFPKNDYTDEGNFLGHIVIGYEMVMEKVKQIDGFPDMLAMQIGHCILSHHGELEYGSPKKPSIAEAVALSM
;
A
#
# COMPACT_ATOMS: atom_id res chain seq x y z
N ARG A 1 11.57 -2.71 -28.73
CA ARG A 1 10.27 -2.06 -28.42
C ARG A 1 9.97 -2.37 -26.96
N ASP A 2 10.33 -1.47 -26.08
CA ASP A 2 10.14 -1.69 -24.64
C ASP A 2 8.83 -1.03 -24.22
N LEU A 3 7.94 -1.82 -23.63
CA LEU A 3 6.72 -1.35 -23.00
C LEU A 3 7.08 -0.92 -21.58
N VAL A 4 6.85 0.33 -21.25
CA VAL A 4 7.10 0.89 -19.92
C VAL A 4 5.91 1.72 -19.49
N ARG A 5 5.67 1.74 -18.19
CA ARG A 5 4.66 2.59 -17.60
C ARG A 5 5.21 3.97 -17.32
N SER A 6 4.48 5.03 -17.69
CA SER A 6 4.82 6.36 -17.22
C SER A 6 4.43 6.49 -15.73
N ARG A 7 5.40 6.86 -14.89
CA ARG A 7 5.16 7.25 -13.51
C ARG A 7 5.50 8.73 -13.37
N GLY A 8 4.49 9.56 -13.14
CA GLY A 8 4.75 10.88 -12.59
C GLY A 8 5.10 10.74 -11.11
N LEU A 9 6.31 11.13 -10.69
CA LEU A 9 6.56 11.48 -9.31
C LEU A 9 5.76 12.74 -9.02
N GLY A 10 4.77 12.64 -8.15
CA GLY A 10 3.89 13.69 -7.65
C GLY A 10 4.06 15.04 -8.34
N ASP A 11 3.11 15.46 -9.09
CA ASP A 11 3.11 16.62 -9.97
C ASP A 11 3.88 16.49 -11.29
N VAL A 12 3.14 15.99 -12.28
CA VAL A 12 3.21 16.49 -13.64
C VAL A 12 4.36 15.91 -14.47
N TYR A 13 3.96 15.40 -15.56
CA TYR A 13 4.15 15.89 -16.92
C TYR A 13 4.51 17.39 -16.92
N LYS A 14 5.72 17.75 -16.46
CA LYS A 14 6.18 19.16 -16.50
C LYS A 14 6.58 19.48 -17.92
N ARG A 15 5.64 20.06 -18.69
CA ARG A 15 6.00 20.80 -19.87
C ARG A 15 6.95 21.92 -19.43
N GLN A 16 8.13 21.95 -19.99
CA GLN A 16 9.14 22.96 -19.70
C GLN A 16 9.55 23.61 -21.02
N LEU A 17 9.99 24.85 -20.95
CA LEU A 17 10.55 25.54 -22.08
C LEU A 17 12.07 25.44 -22.07
N THR A 18 12.66 25.07 -23.21
CA THR A 18 14.10 25.18 -23.41
C THR A 18 14.50 26.65 -23.47
N LYS A 19 15.80 26.96 -23.34
CA LYS A 19 16.32 28.32 -23.53
C LYS A 19 16.00 28.91 -24.93
N THR A 20 15.64 28.05 -25.88
CA THR A 20 15.27 28.42 -27.26
C THR A 20 13.77 28.47 -27.50
N GLY A 21 12.94 28.36 -26.41
CA GLY A 21 11.48 28.45 -26.48
C GLY A 21 10.77 27.19 -26.99
N LYS A 22 11.46 26.04 -27.14
CA LYS A 22 10.82 24.77 -27.50
C LYS A 22 10.29 24.09 -26.23
N GLU A 23 9.08 23.58 -26.28
CA GLU A 23 8.48 22.77 -25.22
C GLU A 23 9.12 21.37 -25.19
N TYR A 24 9.46 20.92 -23.99
CA TYR A 24 9.87 19.54 -23.70
C TYR A 24 9.17 19.02 -22.46
N ALA A 25 9.07 17.70 -22.33
CA ALA A 25 8.53 17.07 -21.12
C ALA A 25 9.55 16.18 -20.45
N ASN A 26 9.56 16.23 -19.11
CA ASN A 26 10.22 15.22 -18.29
C ASN A 26 9.19 14.14 -17.94
N VAL A 27 9.55 12.90 -18.14
CA VAL A 27 8.71 11.72 -17.89
C VAL A 27 9.54 10.72 -17.11
N MET A 28 9.01 10.23 -16.00
CA MET A 28 9.61 9.09 -15.32
C MET A 28 8.96 7.81 -15.84
N LEU A 29 9.74 6.98 -16.51
CA LEU A 29 9.31 5.65 -16.93
C LEU A 29 9.68 4.62 -15.87
N ALA A 30 8.76 3.68 -15.57
CA ALA A 30 8.98 2.65 -14.57
C ALA A 30 8.41 1.30 -15.02
N ASP A 31 9.10 0.23 -14.62
CA ASP A 31 8.62 -1.14 -14.66
C ASP A 31 9.00 -1.87 -13.37
N LYS A 32 8.79 -3.20 -13.30
CA LYS A 32 9.16 -4.00 -12.12
C LYS A 32 10.66 -4.02 -11.83
N THR A 33 11.52 -3.64 -12.79
CA THR A 33 12.98 -3.68 -12.64
C THR A 33 13.56 -2.37 -12.13
N GLY A 34 12.84 -1.25 -12.31
CA GLY A 34 13.30 0.05 -11.85
C GLY A 34 12.63 1.24 -12.54
N GLN A 35 13.29 2.38 -12.44
CA GLN A 35 12.83 3.65 -13.00
C GLN A 35 13.96 4.30 -13.80
N ILE A 36 13.59 5.02 -14.86
CA ILE A 36 14.54 5.79 -15.67
C ILE A 36 13.96 7.19 -15.95
N ASP A 37 14.80 8.22 -15.70
CA ASP A 37 14.47 9.59 -16.12
C ASP A 37 14.44 9.67 -17.65
N SER A 38 13.36 10.22 -18.19
CA SER A 38 13.11 10.23 -19.62
C SER A 38 12.70 11.61 -20.09
N LYS A 39 13.06 11.95 -21.33
CA LYS A 39 12.75 13.26 -21.92
C LYS A 39 12.14 13.13 -23.30
N ILE A 40 11.09 13.92 -23.52
CA ILE A 40 10.50 14.17 -24.83
C ILE A 40 10.91 15.59 -25.22
N TRP A 41 11.83 15.72 -26.15
CA TRP A 41 12.38 17.02 -26.56
C TRP A 41 11.51 17.76 -27.56
N ASP A 42 10.56 17.10 -28.23
CA ASP A 42 9.64 17.68 -29.19
C ASP A 42 8.25 17.03 -29.00
N LEU A 43 7.42 17.71 -28.22
CA LEU A 43 6.05 17.28 -27.93
C LEU A 43 5.12 17.33 -29.15
N ASN A 44 5.45 18.15 -30.13
CA ASN A 44 4.66 18.32 -31.34
C ASN A 44 5.07 17.39 -32.48
N SER A 45 6.05 16.49 -32.24
CA SER A 45 6.43 15.51 -33.25
C SER A 45 5.32 14.51 -33.50
N GLY A 46 5.04 14.16 -34.74
CA GLY A 46 3.99 13.20 -35.11
C GLY A 46 4.19 11.76 -34.60
N GLY A 47 5.26 11.54 -33.81
CA GLY A 47 5.56 10.26 -33.15
C GLY A 47 5.17 10.20 -31.68
N ILE A 48 4.72 11.32 -31.10
CA ILE A 48 4.35 11.42 -29.68
C ILE A 48 2.83 11.57 -29.59
N ALA A 49 2.14 10.53 -29.11
CA ALA A 49 0.74 10.61 -28.75
C ALA A 49 0.60 11.19 -27.33
N GLU A 50 -0.51 11.83 -27.06
CA GLU A 50 -0.86 12.33 -25.72
C GLU A 50 -1.16 11.14 -24.80
N PHE A 51 -0.62 11.18 -23.58
CA PHE A 51 -0.84 10.20 -22.52
C PHE A 51 -0.73 10.87 -21.15
N ASP A 52 -1.39 10.29 -20.16
CA ASP A 52 -1.42 10.80 -18.81
C ASP A 52 -0.48 10.05 -17.85
N VAL A 53 -0.35 10.60 -16.65
CA VAL A 53 0.40 9.95 -15.56
C VAL A 53 -0.27 8.62 -15.19
N ASN A 54 0.54 7.59 -15.05
CA ASN A 54 0.13 6.20 -14.79
C ASN A 54 -0.45 5.44 -16.00
N ASP A 55 -0.47 6.02 -17.19
CA ASP A 55 -0.77 5.25 -18.39
C ASP A 55 0.33 4.22 -18.69
N TYR A 56 -0.07 3.09 -19.26
CA TYR A 56 0.85 2.15 -19.88
C TYR A 56 1.19 2.63 -21.27
N VAL A 57 2.47 2.91 -21.51
CA VAL A 57 2.93 3.50 -22.75
C VAL A 57 3.93 2.61 -23.48
N ALA A 58 3.77 2.51 -24.78
CA ALA A 58 4.78 1.93 -25.67
C ALA A 58 5.69 3.05 -26.14
N VAL A 59 6.95 2.98 -25.75
CA VAL A 59 7.96 4.00 -26.09
C VAL A 59 9.07 3.41 -26.96
N THR A 60 9.65 4.26 -27.79
CA THR A 60 10.86 3.96 -28.55
C THR A 60 11.79 5.16 -28.46
N GLY A 61 13.08 4.92 -28.27
CA GLY A 61 14.05 5.99 -28.10
C GLY A 61 15.46 5.47 -27.87
N GLN A 62 16.31 6.31 -27.32
CA GLN A 62 17.72 6.03 -27.10
C GLN A 62 18.11 6.31 -25.66
N VAL A 63 18.89 5.40 -25.08
CA VAL A 63 19.54 5.63 -23.79
C VAL A 63 20.73 6.55 -23.98
N THR A 64 20.76 7.64 -23.23
CA THR A 64 21.84 8.63 -23.23
C THR A 64 22.39 8.79 -21.82
N SER A 65 23.59 9.33 -21.69
CA SER A 65 24.17 9.70 -20.40
C SER A 65 24.28 11.22 -20.30
N TYR A 66 23.79 11.78 -19.21
CA TYR A 66 23.92 13.19 -18.90
C TYR A 66 24.41 13.38 -17.46
N ASN A 67 25.51 14.07 -17.27
CA ASN A 67 26.17 14.25 -15.96
C ASN A 67 26.39 12.94 -15.18
N GLY A 68 26.72 11.85 -15.89
CA GLY A 68 26.94 10.54 -15.27
C GLY A 68 25.67 9.72 -14.96
N ALA A 69 24.48 10.28 -15.15
CA ALA A 69 23.22 9.58 -15.00
C ALA A 69 22.67 9.11 -16.35
N LEU A 70 22.06 7.92 -16.37
CA LEU A 70 21.38 7.41 -17.55
C LEU A 70 20.03 8.12 -17.71
N GLN A 71 19.73 8.54 -18.93
CA GLN A 71 18.46 9.12 -19.33
C GLN A 71 17.95 8.43 -20.59
N PHE A 72 16.63 8.32 -20.74
CA PHE A 72 16.02 7.79 -21.94
C PHE A 72 15.40 8.93 -22.77
N LYS A 73 15.93 9.16 -23.95
CA LYS A 73 15.38 10.11 -24.91
C LYS A 73 14.26 9.43 -25.67
N ILE A 74 13.02 9.84 -25.41
CA ILE A 74 11.83 9.30 -26.09
C ILE A 74 11.71 9.94 -27.46
N GLU A 75 11.63 9.12 -28.51
CA GLU A 75 11.43 9.53 -29.89
C GLU A 75 10.02 9.23 -30.40
N ARG A 76 9.40 8.18 -29.84
CA ARG A 76 8.01 7.83 -30.09
C ARG A 76 7.36 7.35 -28.79
N ALA A 77 6.12 7.76 -28.60
CA ALA A 77 5.30 7.33 -27.47
C ALA A 77 3.83 7.18 -27.89
N ARG A 78 3.18 6.14 -27.45
CA ARG A 78 1.73 5.96 -27.56
C ARG A 78 1.19 5.18 -26.36
N ILE A 79 -0.08 5.29 -26.09
CA ILE A 79 -0.76 4.43 -25.12
C ILE A 79 -0.67 2.98 -25.62
N ALA A 80 -0.34 2.06 -24.72
CA ALA A 80 -0.32 0.63 -24.99
C ALA A 80 -1.75 0.06 -24.93
N SER A 81 -2.08 -0.85 -25.86
CA SER A 81 -3.36 -1.57 -25.80
C SER A 81 -3.33 -2.61 -24.69
N GLU A 82 -4.50 -2.95 -24.12
CA GLU A 82 -4.62 -3.87 -22.96
C GLU A 82 -3.97 -5.25 -23.19
N ASN A 83 -3.90 -5.71 -24.43
CA ASN A 83 -3.27 -7.00 -24.78
C ASN A 83 -1.76 -6.90 -25.07
N GLU A 84 -1.16 -5.72 -24.99
CA GLU A 84 0.28 -5.51 -25.23
C GLU A 84 1.12 -5.55 -23.94
N TYR A 85 0.50 -5.59 -22.76
CA TYR A 85 1.21 -5.61 -21.48
C TYR A 85 0.53 -6.49 -20.45
N VAL A 86 1.29 -6.95 -19.48
CA VAL A 86 0.79 -7.59 -18.27
C VAL A 86 0.98 -6.62 -17.11
N ALA A 87 -0.10 -6.11 -16.53
CA ALA A 87 -0.05 -5.07 -15.51
C ALA A 87 0.89 -5.41 -14.34
N ALA A 88 0.94 -6.68 -13.94
CA ALA A 88 1.82 -7.17 -12.88
C ALA A 88 3.33 -6.97 -13.17
N ASP A 89 3.72 -6.81 -14.44
CA ASP A 89 5.13 -6.57 -14.81
C ASP A 89 5.55 -5.11 -14.61
N TYR A 90 4.59 -4.21 -14.34
CA TYR A 90 4.84 -2.78 -14.19
C TYR A 90 4.50 -2.25 -12.80
N VAL A 91 3.90 -3.07 -11.96
CA VAL A 91 3.59 -2.73 -10.57
C VAL A 91 4.66 -3.32 -9.68
N PRO A 92 5.38 -2.52 -8.87
CA PRO A 92 6.24 -3.07 -7.84
C PRO A 92 5.43 -4.02 -6.98
N SER A 93 5.91 -5.23 -6.76
CA SER A 93 5.22 -6.24 -5.94
C SER A 93 6.15 -6.80 -4.88
N SER A 94 5.58 -7.38 -3.82
CA SER A 94 6.35 -8.09 -2.81
C SER A 94 7.26 -9.14 -3.44
N ARG A 95 8.46 -9.30 -2.88
CA ARG A 95 9.39 -10.39 -3.24
C ARG A 95 8.91 -11.76 -2.79
N TYR A 96 7.97 -11.78 -1.85
CA TYR A 96 7.39 -13.00 -1.31
C TYR A 96 6.11 -13.37 -2.04
N ASN A 97 5.81 -14.65 -2.08
CA ASN A 97 4.57 -15.13 -2.68
C ASN A 97 3.36 -14.70 -1.82
N ILE A 98 2.45 -13.95 -2.43
CA ILE A 98 1.27 -13.35 -1.79
C ILE A 98 0.38 -14.44 -1.14
N ASP A 99 0.13 -15.55 -1.85
CA ASP A 99 -0.76 -16.59 -1.34
C ASP A 99 -0.13 -17.34 -0.16
N ASN A 100 1.19 -17.54 -0.19
CA ASN A 100 1.90 -18.14 0.94
C ASN A 100 1.87 -17.23 2.18
N MET A 101 2.06 -15.92 1.99
CA MET A 101 1.95 -14.94 3.09
C MET A 101 0.54 -14.92 3.66
N PHE A 102 -0.48 -14.93 2.81
CA PHE A 102 -1.87 -14.94 3.27
C PHE A 102 -2.24 -16.25 3.99
N ALA A 103 -1.78 -17.38 3.48
CA ALA A 103 -1.95 -18.67 4.13
C ALA A 103 -1.28 -18.72 5.52
N GLU A 104 -0.12 -18.07 5.67
CA GLU A 104 0.54 -17.94 6.97
C GLU A 104 -0.24 -17.02 7.91
N LEU A 105 -0.74 -15.87 7.42
CA LEU A 105 -1.62 -14.99 8.21
C LEU A 105 -2.84 -15.76 8.71
N MET A 106 -3.46 -16.58 7.88
CA MET A 106 -4.61 -17.40 8.27
C MET A 106 -4.27 -18.43 9.34
N LYS A 107 -3.05 -18.95 9.41
CA LYS A 107 -2.62 -19.81 10.53
C LYS A 107 -2.61 -19.05 11.85
N TYR A 108 -2.20 -17.76 11.84
CA TYR A 108 -2.31 -16.92 13.04
C TYR A 108 -3.77 -16.67 13.42
N VAL A 109 -4.65 -16.39 12.46
CA VAL A 109 -6.10 -16.27 12.70
C VAL A 109 -6.63 -17.54 13.38
N ASP A 110 -6.30 -18.72 12.84
CA ASP A 110 -6.76 -20.01 13.36
C ASP A 110 -6.19 -20.31 14.77
N SER A 111 -5.03 -19.76 15.09
CA SER A 111 -4.36 -19.94 16.39
C SER A 111 -4.97 -19.12 17.53
N VAL A 112 -5.76 -18.08 17.24
CA VAL A 112 -6.45 -17.26 18.25
C VAL A 112 -7.47 -18.13 18.98
N LYS A 113 -7.41 -18.16 20.30
CA LYS A 113 -8.28 -19.01 21.15
C LYS A 113 -9.59 -18.33 21.52
N ASN A 114 -9.57 -17.01 21.74
CA ASN A 114 -10.76 -16.23 22.05
C ASN A 114 -11.75 -16.27 20.87
N ALA A 115 -12.96 -16.76 21.11
CA ALA A 115 -13.95 -16.99 20.07
C ALA A 115 -14.41 -15.69 19.40
N TYR A 116 -14.57 -14.60 20.15
CA TYR A 116 -15.00 -13.30 19.62
C TYR A 116 -13.93 -12.68 18.72
N MET A 117 -12.67 -12.68 19.15
CA MET A 117 -11.56 -12.19 18.34
C MET A 117 -11.38 -13.02 17.07
N LYS A 118 -11.46 -14.34 17.16
CA LYS A 118 -11.39 -15.22 15.99
C LYS A 118 -12.52 -14.95 15.00
N GLN A 119 -13.75 -14.78 15.48
CA GLN A 119 -14.91 -14.45 14.65
C GLN A 119 -14.72 -13.08 13.97
N LEU A 120 -14.21 -12.10 14.70
CA LEU A 120 -13.86 -10.78 14.15
C LEU A 120 -12.82 -10.90 13.03
N LEU A 121 -11.74 -11.63 13.23
CA LEU A 121 -10.71 -11.86 12.21
C LEU A 121 -11.29 -12.59 10.98
N TYR A 122 -12.13 -13.59 11.19
CA TYR A 122 -12.81 -14.28 10.10
C TYR A 122 -13.73 -13.36 9.30
N SER A 123 -14.40 -12.41 9.94
CA SER A 123 -15.26 -11.45 9.24
C SER A 123 -14.51 -10.54 8.28
N PHE A 124 -13.20 -10.39 8.45
CA PHE A 124 -12.31 -9.70 7.51
C PHE A 124 -11.68 -10.66 6.51
N PHE A 125 -10.90 -11.61 7.00
CA PHE A 125 -9.99 -12.40 6.16
C PHE A 125 -10.65 -13.57 5.40
N LYS A 126 -11.90 -13.95 5.76
CA LYS A 126 -12.73 -14.87 4.96
C LYS A 126 -13.72 -14.16 4.06
N ASP A 127 -13.86 -12.84 4.15
CA ASP A 127 -14.57 -12.04 3.15
C ASP A 127 -13.69 -11.95 1.88
N GLU A 128 -14.15 -12.54 0.79
CA GLU A 128 -13.37 -12.65 -0.45
C GLU A 128 -13.02 -11.27 -1.04
N ALA A 129 -13.95 -10.31 -0.96
CA ALA A 129 -13.73 -8.97 -1.50
C ALA A 129 -12.67 -8.22 -0.69
N PHE A 130 -12.76 -8.29 0.66
CA PHE A 130 -11.76 -7.70 1.54
C PHE A 130 -10.40 -8.38 1.37
N ALA A 131 -10.35 -9.71 1.42
CA ALA A 131 -9.12 -10.48 1.31
C ALA A 131 -8.39 -10.21 -0.01
N LYS A 132 -9.13 -10.08 -1.13
CA LYS A 132 -8.57 -9.71 -2.43
C LYS A 132 -7.90 -8.33 -2.38
N LYS A 133 -8.59 -7.32 -1.84
CA LYS A 133 -8.03 -5.97 -1.70
C LYS A 133 -6.83 -5.95 -0.76
N PHE A 134 -6.93 -6.57 0.41
CA PHE A 134 -5.87 -6.65 1.41
C PHE A 134 -4.58 -7.29 0.85
N LYS A 135 -4.71 -8.28 -0.02
CA LYS A 135 -3.58 -8.92 -0.72
C LYS A 135 -2.93 -8.05 -1.79
N CYS A 136 -3.62 -7.03 -2.30
CA CYS A 136 -3.16 -6.23 -3.43
C CYS A 136 -2.69 -4.82 -3.04
N VAL A 137 -3.22 -4.26 -1.95
CA VAL A 137 -2.94 -2.87 -1.54
C VAL A 137 -1.52 -2.74 -0.97
N SER A 138 -0.91 -1.57 -1.16
CA SER A 138 0.36 -1.21 -0.54
C SER A 138 0.18 -0.81 0.93
N ALA A 139 1.26 -0.85 1.71
CA ALA A 139 1.25 -0.30 3.06
C ALA A 139 1.55 1.21 3.10
N ALA A 140 2.02 1.80 1.99
CA ALA A 140 2.33 3.22 1.90
C ALA A 140 2.34 3.70 0.44
N LYS A 141 2.18 5.01 0.23
CA LYS A 141 2.21 5.62 -1.10
C LYS A 141 3.60 5.52 -1.76
N THR A 142 4.69 5.76 -1.03
CA THR A 142 6.03 5.95 -1.63
C THR A 142 7.21 5.34 -0.86
N VAL A 143 7.06 5.00 0.41
CA VAL A 143 8.16 4.54 1.27
C VAL A 143 7.94 3.06 1.62
N HIS A 144 8.58 2.50 2.60
CA HIS A 144 8.54 1.07 2.96
C HIS A 144 7.19 0.37 2.65
N HIS A 145 7.24 -0.75 1.91
CA HIS A 145 6.08 -1.53 1.46
C HIS A 145 5.11 -0.79 0.49
N GLY A 146 5.58 0.22 -0.24
CA GLY A 146 4.84 0.92 -1.30
C GLY A 146 4.66 0.10 -2.60
N PHE A 147 4.35 -1.18 -2.49
CA PHE A 147 4.19 -2.13 -3.60
C PHE A 147 2.96 -3.02 -3.39
N ALA A 148 2.51 -3.67 -4.45
CA ALA A 148 1.38 -4.60 -4.37
C ALA A 148 1.67 -5.75 -3.39
N GLY A 149 0.75 -5.98 -2.44
CA GLY A 149 0.94 -6.92 -1.34
C GLY A 149 1.72 -6.37 -0.15
N GLY A 150 2.10 -5.10 -0.18
CA GLY A 150 2.85 -4.47 0.90
C GLY A 150 2.08 -4.43 2.22
N LEU A 151 0.76 -4.21 2.18
CA LEU A 151 -0.07 -4.23 3.38
C LEU A 151 -0.10 -5.61 4.04
N LEU A 152 -0.26 -6.67 3.26
CA LEU A 152 -0.21 -8.05 3.77
C LEU A 152 1.17 -8.37 4.35
N GLU A 153 2.24 -8.03 3.63
CA GLU A 153 3.62 -8.26 4.09
C GLU A 153 3.90 -7.53 5.40
N HIS A 154 3.51 -6.26 5.50
CA HIS A 154 3.64 -5.45 6.70
C HIS A 154 2.86 -6.06 7.88
N SER A 155 1.56 -6.32 7.70
CA SER A 155 0.71 -6.87 8.75
C SER A 155 1.20 -8.24 9.23
N LEU A 156 1.66 -9.10 8.32
CA LEU A 156 2.24 -10.39 8.69
C LEU A 156 3.55 -10.22 9.46
N SER A 157 4.42 -9.28 9.06
CA SER A 157 5.68 -8.99 9.76
C SER A 157 5.44 -8.52 11.19
N VAL A 158 4.50 -7.57 11.38
CA VAL A 158 4.10 -7.09 12.70
C VAL A 158 3.50 -8.23 13.54
N THR A 159 2.65 -9.07 12.94
CA THR A 159 2.06 -10.24 13.61
C THR A 159 3.14 -11.21 14.11
N ARG A 160 4.13 -11.53 13.29
CA ARG A 160 5.27 -12.38 13.67
C ARG A 160 6.07 -11.79 14.84
N LEU A 161 6.27 -10.48 14.83
CA LEU A 161 6.97 -9.79 15.92
C LEU A 161 6.17 -9.83 17.21
N CYS A 162 4.88 -9.52 17.13
CA CYS A 162 3.94 -9.59 18.27
C CYS A 162 3.84 -11.01 18.86
N GLU A 163 3.86 -12.06 18.03
CA GLU A 163 3.92 -13.45 18.49
C GLU A 163 5.17 -13.71 19.34
N LYS A 164 6.33 -13.24 18.88
CA LYS A 164 7.58 -13.38 19.66
C LYS A 164 7.56 -12.58 20.94
N MET A 165 6.98 -11.37 20.91
CA MET A 165 6.83 -10.56 22.13
C MET A 165 5.93 -11.24 23.15
N SER A 166 4.77 -11.74 22.75
CA SER A 166 3.84 -12.43 23.65
C SER A 166 4.40 -13.73 24.22
N SER A 167 5.32 -14.39 23.53
CA SER A 167 6.00 -15.58 24.07
C SER A 167 7.10 -15.26 25.09
N ASN A 168 7.60 -14.01 25.12
CA ASN A 168 8.61 -13.56 26.09
C ASN A 168 8.02 -12.84 27.30
N TYR A 169 6.80 -12.31 27.19
CA TYR A 169 6.17 -11.49 28.21
C TYR A 169 4.80 -12.04 28.58
N ASP A 170 4.72 -12.82 29.66
CA ASP A 170 3.52 -13.53 30.12
C ASP A 170 2.34 -12.61 30.51
N PHE A 171 2.62 -11.31 30.75
CA PHE A 171 1.57 -10.34 31.07
C PHE A 171 0.82 -9.84 29.84
N LEU A 172 1.33 -10.09 28.61
CA LEU A 172 0.65 -9.74 27.37
C LEU A 172 -0.46 -10.74 27.04
N ASN A 173 -1.64 -10.23 26.75
CA ASN A 173 -2.70 -11.04 26.16
C ASN A 173 -2.38 -11.32 24.69
N ARG A 174 -1.83 -12.51 24.44
CA ARG A 174 -1.43 -12.93 23.09
C ARG A 174 -2.54 -12.77 22.05
N ASP A 175 -3.75 -13.24 22.37
CA ASP A 175 -4.85 -13.20 21.42
C ASP A 175 -5.25 -11.77 21.07
N LEU A 176 -5.24 -10.86 22.04
CA LEU A 176 -5.50 -9.44 21.82
C LEU A 176 -4.38 -8.82 20.95
N LEU A 177 -3.13 -9.05 21.31
CA LEU A 177 -1.99 -8.48 20.60
C LEU A 177 -1.93 -8.94 19.14
N ILE A 178 -2.11 -10.24 18.88
CA ILE A 178 -2.12 -10.81 17.52
C ILE A 178 -3.31 -10.31 16.73
N THR A 179 -4.49 -10.21 17.34
CA THR A 179 -5.68 -9.66 16.68
C THR A 179 -5.44 -8.20 16.26
N CYS A 180 -4.93 -7.39 17.18
CA CYS A 180 -4.64 -5.99 16.88
C CYS A 180 -3.51 -5.84 15.84
N ALA A 181 -2.48 -6.68 15.88
CA ALA A 181 -1.42 -6.69 14.88
C ALA A 181 -1.93 -6.99 13.46
N MET A 182 -2.93 -7.85 13.31
CA MET A 182 -3.54 -8.13 12.01
C MET A 182 -4.51 -7.03 11.55
N LEU A 183 -5.11 -6.28 12.48
CA LEU A 183 -6.17 -5.31 12.19
C LEU A 183 -5.70 -3.84 12.21
N HIS A 184 -4.51 -3.51 12.72
CA HIS A 184 -4.08 -2.12 12.94
C HIS A 184 -4.15 -1.25 11.68
N ASP A 185 -3.83 -1.83 10.55
CA ASP A 185 -3.68 -1.15 9.26
C ASP A 185 -4.77 -1.50 8.23
N VAL A 186 -5.86 -2.19 8.65
CA VAL A 186 -6.92 -2.60 7.70
C VAL A 186 -7.59 -1.42 7.00
N GLY A 187 -7.56 -0.23 7.59
CA GLY A 187 -8.09 0.99 6.98
C GLY A 187 -7.38 1.39 5.71
N LYS A 188 -6.14 0.98 5.49
CA LYS A 188 -5.38 1.24 4.25
C LYS A 188 -6.04 0.67 3.00
N VAL A 189 -6.91 -0.33 3.15
CA VAL A 189 -7.72 -0.89 2.06
C VAL A 189 -8.69 0.13 1.46
N LYS A 190 -9.07 1.16 2.23
CA LYS A 190 -9.90 2.28 1.76
C LYS A 190 -9.10 3.58 1.62
N GLU A 191 -8.04 3.76 2.41
CA GLU A 191 -7.18 4.94 2.37
C GLU A 191 -6.48 5.11 1.04
N LEU A 192 -6.01 3.99 0.45
CA LEU A 192 -5.25 4.00 -0.79
C LEU A 192 -6.05 3.42 -1.95
N SER A 193 -5.95 4.07 -3.10
CA SER A 193 -6.49 3.54 -4.35
C SER A 193 -5.66 2.36 -4.85
N GLU A 194 -6.29 1.50 -5.65
CA GLU A 194 -5.60 0.35 -6.25
C GLU A 194 -4.47 0.80 -7.20
N PHE A 195 -3.48 -0.08 -7.37
CA PHE A 195 -2.50 0.09 -8.42
C PHE A 195 -3.19 0.11 -9.80
N PRO A 196 -2.70 0.89 -10.70
CA PRO A 196 -1.42 1.59 -10.78
C PRO A 196 -1.35 2.96 -10.11
N LYS A 197 -2.46 3.57 -9.71
CA LYS A 197 -2.49 4.92 -9.16
C LYS A 197 -1.80 4.98 -7.80
N ASN A 198 -2.13 4.09 -6.89
CA ASN A 198 -1.59 4.00 -5.53
C ASN A 198 -1.52 5.37 -4.84
N ASP A 199 -2.62 6.09 -4.84
CA ASP A 199 -2.74 7.41 -4.27
C ASP A 199 -3.81 7.44 -3.17
N TYR A 200 -3.79 8.47 -2.34
CA TYR A 200 -4.83 8.65 -1.34
C TYR A 200 -6.21 8.84 -2.01
N THR A 201 -7.20 8.16 -1.48
CA THR A 201 -8.61 8.40 -1.79
C THR A 201 -9.09 9.67 -1.07
N ASP A 202 -10.28 10.17 -1.38
CA ASP A 202 -10.87 11.29 -0.64
C ASP A 202 -11.06 10.90 0.84
N GLU A 203 -11.54 9.68 1.12
CA GLU A 203 -11.69 9.16 2.48
C GLU A 203 -10.32 9.07 3.18
N GLY A 204 -9.28 8.62 2.48
CA GLY A 204 -7.91 8.59 2.99
C GLY A 204 -7.35 9.96 3.32
N ASN A 205 -7.58 10.96 2.47
CA ASN A 205 -7.12 12.34 2.70
C ASN A 205 -7.82 13.00 3.88
N PHE A 206 -9.12 12.74 4.08
CA PHE A 206 -9.92 13.41 5.13
C PHE A 206 -9.82 12.70 6.48
N LEU A 207 -9.80 11.37 6.51
CA LEU A 207 -9.91 10.59 7.76
C LEU A 207 -8.62 9.85 8.11
N GLY A 208 -7.86 9.39 7.13
CA GLY A 208 -6.68 8.54 7.33
C GLY A 208 -7.02 7.11 7.79
N HIS A 209 -6.09 6.17 7.54
CA HIS A 209 -6.33 4.73 7.78
C HIS A 209 -6.65 4.37 9.24
N ILE A 210 -6.16 5.15 10.22
CA ILE A 210 -6.40 4.86 11.64
C ILE A 210 -7.89 4.96 11.97
N VAL A 211 -8.52 6.07 11.56
CA VAL A 211 -9.95 6.31 11.80
C VAL A 211 -10.79 5.36 10.96
N ILE A 212 -10.48 5.24 9.67
CA ILE A 212 -11.17 4.32 8.75
C ILE A 212 -11.10 2.88 9.29
N GLY A 213 -9.91 2.42 9.72
CA GLY A 213 -9.69 1.08 10.27
C GLY A 213 -10.48 0.87 11.55
N TYR A 214 -10.49 1.83 12.45
CA TYR A 214 -11.31 1.80 13.66
C TYR A 214 -12.79 1.64 13.34
N GLU A 215 -13.34 2.42 12.43
CA GLU A 215 -14.74 2.34 12.00
C GLU A 215 -15.07 0.98 11.40
N MET A 216 -14.23 0.49 10.47
CA MET A 216 -14.40 -0.83 9.85
C MET A 216 -14.45 -1.94 10.89
N VAL A 217 -13.55 -1.90 11.88
CA VAL A 217 -13.49 -2.91 12.95
C VAL A 217 -14.72 -2.82 13.85
N MET A 218 -15.12 -1.61 14.27
CA MET A 218 -16.31 -1.42 15.11
C MET A 218 -17.61 -1.80 14.40
N GLU A 219 -17.72 -1.62 13.09
CA GLU A 219 -18.84 -2.13 12.30
C GLU A 219 -18.93 -3.67 12.36
N LYS A 220 -17.82 -4.37 12.19
CA LYS A 220 -17.78 -5.83 12.28
C LYS A 220 -18.04 -6.34 13.70
N VAL A 221 -17.52 -5.65 14.73
CA VAL A 221 -17.81 -5.94 16.13
C VAL A 221 -19.32 -5.90 16.43
N LYS A 222 -20.03 -4.87 15.93
CA LYS A 222 -21.49 -4.74 16.12
C LYS A 222 -22.30 -5.88 15.48
N GLN A 223 -21.73 -6.58 14.50
CA GLN A 223 -22.36 -7.70 13.81
C GLN A 223 -22.15 -9.04 14.53
N ILE A 224 -21.34 -9.07 15.59
CA ILE A 224 -21.04 -10.27 16.36
C ILE A 224 -21.84 -10.23 17.65
N ASP A 225 -22.84 -11.10 17.76
CA ASP A 225 -23.71 -11.16 18.94
C ASP A 225 -22.92 -11.41 20.24
N GLY A 226 -23.20 -10.59 21.25
CA GLY A 226 -22.58 -10.73 22.56
C GLY A 226 -21.10 -10.40 22.61
N PHE A 227 -20.56 -9.67 21.63
CA PHE A 227 -19.16 -9.22 21.68
C PHE A 227 -18.94 -8.35 22.93
N PRO A 228 -17.96 -8.68 23.81
CA PRO A 228 -17.80 -7.95 25.08
C PRO A 228 -17.34 -6.50 24.84
N ASP A 229 -18.03 -5.54 25.44
CA ASP A 229 -17.76 -4.10 25.29
C ASP A 229 -16.31 -3.74 25.66
N MET A 230 -15.79 -4.30 26.76
CA MET A 230 -14.42 -4.04 27.17
C MET A 230 -13.41 -4.53 26.12
N LEU A 231 -13.65 -5.69 25.52
CA LEU A 231 -12.79 -6.23 24.47
C LEU A 231 -12.84 -5.37 23.21
N ALA A 232 -14.03 -4.88 22.84
CA ALA A 232 -14.19 -3.93 21.73
C ALA A 232 -13.39 -2.64 21.97
N MET A 233 -13.47 -2.09 23.19
CA MET A 233 -12.70 -0.90 23.58
C MET A 233 -11.19 -1.14 23.55
N GLN A 234 -10.71 -2.28 24.01
CA GLN A 234 -9.29 -2.64 23.97
C GLN A 234 -8.76 -2.74 22.54
N ILE A 235 -9.48 -3.43 21.65
CA ILE A 235 -9.13 -3.53 20.22
C ILE A 235 -9.14 -2.14 19.58
N GLY A 236 -10.19 -1.37 19.80
CA GLY A 236 -10.30 -0.01 19.30
C GLY A 236 -9.17 0.90 19.78
N HIS A 237 -8.79 0.79 21.08
CA HIS A 237 -7.68 1.53 21.63
C HIS A 237 -6.34 1.16 20.95
N CYS A 238 -6.06 -0.13 20.75
CA CYS A 238 -4.86 -0.56 20.03
C CYS A 238 -4.78 0.04 18.63
N ILE A 239 -5.90 0.04 17.88
CA ILE A 239 -5.96 0.62 16.54
C ILE A 239 -5.72 2.13 16.58
N LEU A 240 -6.40 2.87 17.48
CA LEU A 240 -6.28 4.32 17.60
C LEU A 240 -4.92 4.79 18.11
N SER A 241 -4.12 3.93 18.69
CA SER A 241 -2.84 4.28 19.32
C SER A 241 -1.61 3.61 18.70
N HIS A 242 -1.76 2.86 17.60
CA HIS A 242 -0.67 2.03 17.08
C HIS A 242 0.53 2.84 16.53
N HIS A 243 0.37 4.12 16.17
CA HIS A 243 1.48 4.99 15.82
C HIS A 243 2.26 5.49 17.05
N GLY A 244 1.80 5.20 18.28
CA GLY A 244 2.46 5.52 19.53
C GLY A 244 2.30 6.98 19.95
N GLU A 245 2.85 7.91 19.23
CA GLU A 245 2.87 9.34 19.60
C GLU A 245 1.84 10.15 18.79
N LEU A 246 1.30 11.21 19.45
CA LEU A 246 0.34 12.12 18.80
C LEU A 246 0.97 12.84 17.60
N GLU A 247 2.26 13.09 17.65
CA GLU A 247 3.03 13.75 16.58
C GLU A 247 3.09 12.89 15.29
N TYR A 248 2.93 11.57 15.42
CA TYR A 248 2.87 10.64 14.30
C TYR A 248 1.43 10.40 13.80
N GLY A 249 0.49 11.24 14.23
CA GLY A 249 -0.90 11.18 13.80
C GLY A 249 -1.77 10.18 14.59
N SER A 250 -1.26 9.64 15.70
CA SER A 250 -2.06 8.76 16.56
C SER A 250 -3.13 9.56 17.30
N PRO A 251 -4.43 9.26 17.18
CA PRO A 251 -5.48 9.96 17.94
C PRO A 251 -5.37 9.80 19.46
N LYS A 252 -4.70 8.74 19.92
CA LYS A 252 -4.49 8.39 21.32
C LYS A 252 -3.08 7.85 21.55
N LYS A 253 -2.52 8.12 22.73
CA LYS A 253 -1.31 7.44 23.20
C LYS A 253 -1.68 6.05 23.72
N PRO A 254 -0.81 5.03 23.52
CA PRO A 254 -1.05 3.69 24.05
C PRO A 254 -1.06 3.68 25.58
N SER A 255 -2.04 3.00 26.17
CA SER A 255 -2.24 2.97 27.62
C SER A 255 -2.42 1.56 28.21
N ILE A 256 -2.56 0.54 27.38
CA ILE A 256 -2.52 -0.88 27.77
C ILE A 256 -1.28 -1.55 27.20
N ALA A 257 -0.86 -2.64 27.83
CA ALA A 257 0.42 -3.30 27.49
C ALA A 257 0.49 -3.74 26.03
N GLU A 258 -0.60 -4.27 25.48
CA GLU A 258 -0.71 -4.72 24.09
C GLU A 258 -0.63 -3.54 23.11
N ALA A 259 -1.22 -2.40 23.45
CA ALA A 259 -1.14 -1.20 22.61
C ALA A 259 0.28 -0.62 22.61
N VAL A 260 0.97 -0.62 23.76
CA VAL A 260 2.38 -0.24 23.84
C VAL A 260 3.24 -1.18 23.01
N ALA A 261 3.06 -2.50 23.17
CA ALA A 261 3.81 -3.50 22.42
C ALA A 261 3.58 -3.40 20.89
N LEU A 262 2.38 -3.04 20.46
CA LEU A 262 2.05 -2.86 19.05
C LEU A 262 2.68 -1.60 18.44
N SER A 263 2.85 -0.54 19.25
CA SER A 263 3.38 0.76 18.81
C SER A 263 4.91 0.85 18.80
N MET A 264 5.60 -0.18 19.27
CA MET A 264 7.07 -0.28 19.31
C MET A 264 7.64 -0.77 17.96
#